data_008ea3a474e4961deef6e5442b2097ba
#
_entry.id   008ea3a474e4961deef6e5442b2097ba
#
_cell.length_a   1.000
_cell.length_b   1.000
_cell.length_c   1.000
_cell.angle_alpha   90.00
_cell.angle_beta   90.00
_cell.angle_gamma   90.00
#
_symmetry.space_group_name_H-M   'P 1'
#
loop_
_entity.id
_entity.type
_entity.pdbx_description
1 polymer ?
#
loop_
_entity_poly.entity_id
_entity_poly.type
_entity_poly.pdbx_seq_one_letter_code
_entity_poly.pdbx_strand_id
1 'polypeptide(L)'
;GNTGTDNNFIQLWEDNFDFYDTARWTKATHTWNGNNADFIHDNVVFQSGYMILCLTTPSNTGYSGDPLSIETKNVPLTFSLGNAYPNPFNNNVVLPISLQEPGDVHYSIYDIRGHLISSGVNRFLDRGKKNIYWDGTDRDGKSVSAGTYFLKVKNEDASITKKIVYLK
;
A
#
# COMPACT_ATOMS: atom_id res chain seq x y z
N GLY A 1 21.13 -0.67 -12.85
CA GLY A 1 22.38 -1.41 -12.97
C GLY A 1 23.41 -0.91 -11.97
N ASN A 2 24.25 -1.79 -11.47
CA ASN A 2 25.29 -1.42 -10.52
C ASN A 2 26.56 -1.04 -11.32
N THR A 3 26.89 0.22 -11.35
CA THR A 3 28.08 0.77 -12.02
C THR A 3 29.28 0.89 -11.09
N GLY A 4 29.20 0.33 -9.88
CA GLY A 4 30.25 0.48 -8.87
C GLY A 4 31.54 -0.27 -9.25
N THR A 5 32.63 0.44 -9.25
CA THR A 5 33.98 -0.12 -9.47
C THR A 5 34.51 -0.89 -8.26
N ASP A 6 33.85 -0.75 -7.11
CA ASP A 6 34.34 -1.29 -5.83
C ASP A 6 33.88 -2.73 -5.52
N ASN A 7 33.01 -3.32 -6.38
CA ASN A 7 32.41 -4.64 -6.12
C ASN A 7 32.59 -5.65 -7.24
N ASN A 8 33.53 -5.40 -8.17
CA ASN A 8 33.86 -6.24 -9.32
C ASN A 8 32.70 -6.52 -10.29
N PHE A 9 31.61 -5.76 -10.24
CA PHE A 9 30.53 -5.85 -11.21
C PHE A 9 30.71 -4.82 -12.32
N ILE A 10 30.61 -5.26 -13.56
CA ILE A 10 30.67 -4.43 -14.75
C ILE A 10 29.27 -4.43 -15.35
N GLN A 11 28.72 -3.25 -15.61
CA GLN A 11 27.46 -3.13 -16.36
C GLN A 11 27.72 -3.56 -17.81
N LEU A 12 27.07 -4.65 -18.23
CA LEU A 12 27.21 -5.18 -19.59
C LEU A 12 26.24 -4.50 -20.57
N TRP A 13 25.06 -4.15 -20.10
CA TRP A 13 24.05 -3.45 -20.87
C TRP A 13 23.04 -2.77 -19.94
N GLU A 14 22.32 -1.81 -20.50
CA GLU A 14 21.22 -1.10 -19.85
C GLU A 14 20.08 -0.92 -20.86
N ASP A 15 18.85 -0.93 -20.38
CA ASP A 15 17.67 -0.59 -21.13
C ASP A 15 16.83 0.40 -20.30
N ASN A 16 16.53 1.53 -20.90
CA ASN A 16 15.70 2.56 -20.29
C ASN A 16 14.20 2.42 -20.59
N PHE A 17 13.85 1.42 -21.43
CA PHE A 17 12.47 1.11 -21.82
C PHE A 17 11.69 2.27 -22.43
N ASP A 18 12.37 3.26 -23.02
CA ASP A 18 11.70 4.38 -23.69
C ASP A 18 10.95 3.96 -24.94
N PHE A 19 11.41 2.87 -25.56
CA PHE A 19 10.77 2.26 -26.72
C PHE A 19 11.02 0.74 -26.74
N TYR A 20 10.26 0.04 -27.58
CA TYR A 20 10.46 -1.40 -27.78
C TYR A 20 11.65 -1.67 -28.72
N ASP A 21 12.79 -2.06 -28.15
CA ASP A 21 13.98 -2.46 -28.91
C ASP A 21 13.83 -3.90 -29.43
N THR A 22 13.42 -4.03 -30.68
CA THR A 22 13.21 -5.33 -31.33
C THR A 22 14.50 -6.11 -31.60
N ALA A 23 15.66 -5.47 -31.52
CA ALA A 23 16.94 -6.15 -31.62
C ALA A 23 17.30 -6.91 -30.34
N ARG A 24 16.78 -6.44 -29.23
CA ARG A 24 17.07 -6.97 -27.88
C ARG A 24 15.93 -7.80 -27.32
N TRP A 25 14.68 -7.40 -27.53
CA TRP A 25 13.50 -7.98 -26.92
C TRP A 25 12.58 -8.62 -27.94
N THR A 26 12.00 -9.76 -27.57
CA THR A 26 10.92 -10.39 -28.35
C THR A 26 9.73 -10.59 -27.43
N LYS A 27 8.59 -10.05 -27.82
CA LYS A 27 7.34 -10.24 -27.08
C LYS A 27 6.82 -11.66 -27.29
N ALA A 28 6.51 -12.36 -26.23
CA ALA A 28 5.91 -13.68 -26.27
C ALA A 28 4.49 -13.62 -26.88
N THR A 29 4.18 -14.59 -27.74
CA THR A 29 2.86 -14.74 -28.40
C THR A 29 2.34 -16.17 -28.29
N HIS A 30 2.87 -16.95 -27.33
CA HIS A 30 2.53 -18.36 -27.16
C HIS A 30 1.99 -18.62 -25.76
N THR A 31 1.22 -19.68 -25.66
CA THR A 31 0.79 -20.25 -24.39
C THR A 31 1.14 -21.75 -24.39
N TRP A 32 1.01 -22.41 -23.25
CA TRP A 32 1.20 -23.85 -23.12
C TRP A 32 0.01 -24.51 -22.45
N ASN A 33 -0.10 -25.79 -22.64
CA ASN A 33 -1.22 -26.57 -22.15
C ASN A 33 -1.31 -26.51 -20.62
N GLY A 34 -2.49 -26.18 -20.08
CA GLY A 34 -2.72 -25.98 -18.64
C GLY A 34 -2.47 -24.57 -18.13
N ASN A 35 -2.06 -23.64 -18.97
CA ASN A 35 -2.00 -22.21 -18.62
C ASN A 35 -3.37 -21.56 -18.84
N ASN A 36 -3.83 -20.79 -17.86
CA ASN A 36 -5.11 -20.07 -17.95
C ASN A 36 -4.98 -18.66 -18.59
N ALA A 37 -3.79 -18.30 -19.06
CA ALA A 37 -3.51 -17.02 -19.68
C ALA A 37 -2.78 -17.19 -20.99
N ASP A 38 -3.16 -16.41 -22.00
CA ASP A 38 -2.45 -16.30 -23.26
C ASP A 38 -1.43 -15.15 -23.20
N PHE A 39 -0.24 -15.38 -23.75
CA PHE A 39 0.74 -14.33 -23.92
C PHE A 39 0.45 -13.59 -25.22
N ILE A 40 0.00 -12.36 -25.12
CA ILE A 40 -0.28 -11.49 -26.28
C ILE A 40 0.72 -10.33 -26.26
N HIS A 41 1.28 -10.04 -27.42
CA HIS A 41 2.29 -8.97 -27.54
C HIS A 41 1.75 -7.58 -27.17
N ASP A 42 0.44 -7.33 -27.28
CA ASP A 42 -0.22 -6.08 -26.91
C ASP A 42 -0.26 -5.87 -25.37
N ASN A 43 -0.05 -6.94 -24.61
CA ASN A 43 0.04 -6.88 -23.15
C ASN A 43 1.42 -6.44 -22.63
N VAL A 44 2.38 -6.19 -23.53
CA VAL A 44 3.70 -5.67 -23.17
C VAL A 44 3.86 -4.28 -23.79
N VAL A 45 3.80 -3.26 -22.97
CA VAL A 45 3.88 -1.85 -23.38
C VAL A 45 5.16 -1.24 -22.85
N PHE A 46 5.81 -0.41 -23.68
CA PHE A 46 6.97 0.38 -23.30
C PHE A 46 6.57 1.86 -23.30
N GLN A 47 6.63 2.49 -22.14
CA GLN A 47 6.20 3.88 -22.01
C GLN A 47 6.91 4.57 -20.84
N SER A 48 7.39 5.78 -21.05
CA SER A 48 7.99 6.64 -20.03
C SER A 48 9.12 5.97 -19.23
N GLY A 49 9.96 5.16 -19.88
CA GLY A 49 11.05 4.44 -19.24
C GLY A 49 10.63 3.17 -18.50
N TYR A 50 9.42 2.68 -18.72
CA TYR A 50 8.91 1.45 -18.09
C TYR A 50 8.50 0.41 -19.11
N MET A 51 8.79 -0.86 -18.79
CA MET A 51 8.15 -2.01 -19.43
C MET A 51 6.96 -2.42 -18.55
N ILE A 52 5.76 -2.36 -19.10
CA ILE A 52 4.50 -2.62 -18.43
C ILE A 52 3.94 -3.94 -18.93
N LEU A 53 3.69 -4.87 -18.03
CA LEU A 53 3.03 -6.14 -18.31
C LEU A 53 1.57 -6.05 -17.87
N CYS A 54 0.65 -6.14 -18.84
CA CYS A 54 -0.77 -6.01 -18.59
C CYS A 54 -1.43 -7.38 -18.44
N LEU A 55 -2.34 -7.51 -17.48
CA LEU A 55 -3.30 -8.60 -17.44
C LEU A 55 -4.61 -8.09 -18.03
N THR A 56 -5.07 -8.73 -19.09
CA THR A 56 -6.27 -8.34 -19.83
C THR A 56 -7.32 -9.43 -19.80
N THR A 57 -8.57 -9.05 -20.03
CA THR A 57 -9.70 -9.96 -20.22
C THR A 57 -10.26 -9.80 -21.63
N PRO A 58 -11.09 -10.73 -22.13
CA PRO A 58 -11.71 -10.59 -23.46
C PRO A 58 -12.50 -9.29 -23.65
N SER A 59 -12.99 -8.69 -22.55
CA SER A 59 -13.72 -7.41 -22.57
C SER A 59 -12.84 -6.20 -22.32
N ASN A 60 -11.58 -6.40 -21.96
CA ASN A 60 -10.60 -5.33 -21.72
C ASN A 60 -9.23 -5.79 -22.25
N THR A 61 -9.00 -5.52 -23.51
CA THR A 61 -7.82 -5.97 -24.27
C THR A 61 -6.80 -4.85 -24.37
N GLY A 62 -5.67 -5.02 -23.72
CA GLY A 62 -4.52 -4.12 -23.83
C GLY A 62 -4.55 -2.94 -22.88
N TYR A 63 -3.41 -2.27 -22.78
CA TYR A 63 -3.19 -1.08 -21.97
C TYR A 63 -3.61 0.17 -22.74
N SER A 64 -4.48 0.99 -22.19
CA SER A 64 -5.00 2.21 -22.84
C SER A 64 -4.76 3.50 -22.05
N GLY A 65 -3.91 3.47 -21.03
CA GLY A 65 -3.69 4.61 -20.14
C GLY A 65 -2.23 5.00 -19.96
N ASP A 66 -1.97 6.05 -19.20
CA ASP A 66 -0.65 6.40 -18.71
C ASP A 66 -0.22 5.36 -17.65
N PRO A 67 0.99 4.73 -17.78
CA PRO A 67 1.48 3.77 -16.79
C PRO A 67 1.60 4.35 -15.38
N LEU A 68 1.71 5.66 -15.28
CA LEU A 68 1.76 6.38 -14.01
C LEU A 68 0.39 6.94 -13.60
N SER A 69 -0.60 6.89 -14.46
CA SER A 69 -1.98 7.03 -14.03
C SER A 69 -2.38 5.71 -13.34
N ILE A 70 -1.88 5.50 -12.14
CA ILE A 70 -2.78 4.96 -11.16
C ILE A 70 -4.00 5.86 -11.31
N GLU A 71 -5.10 5.35 -11.91
CA GLU A 71 -6.37 5.84 -11.48
C GLU A 71 -6.36 5.59 -9.97
N THR A 72 -5.81 6.52 -9.22
CA THR A 72 -6.43 6.82 -7.98
C THR A 72 -7.86 7.13 -8.41
N LYS A 73 -8.74 6.11 -8.45
CA LYS A 73 -10.11 6.41 -8.10
C LYS A 73 -9.93 7.36 -6.94
N ASN A 74 -10.16 8.63 -7.17
CA ASN A 74 -10.50 9.55 -6.13
C ASN A 74 -11.82 9.01 -5.58
N VAL A 75 -11.76 7.86 -4.94
CA VAL A 75 -12.74 7.49 -3.95
C VAL A 75 -12.52 8.59 -2.93
N PRO A 76 -13.43 9.52 -2.81
CA PRO A 76 -13.32 10.56 -1.80
C PRO A 76 -13.05 9.77 -0.53
N LEU A 77 -11.89 9.98 0.08
CA LEU A 77 -11.55 9.25 1.30
C LEU A 77 -12.71 9.53 2.24
N THR A 78 -13.53 8.51 2.49
CA THR A 78 -14.71 8.60 3.36
C THR A 78 -14.31 9.00 4.77
N PHE A 79 -12.97 8.96 5.03
CA PHE A 79 -12.39 9.48 6.25
C PHE A 79 -10.95 9.97 6.04
N SER A 80 -10.46 10.81 6.95
CA SER A 80 -9.05 11.23 7.04
C SER A 80 -8.52 11.02 8.45
N LEU A 81 -7.20 10.74 8.56
CA LEU A 81 -6.52 10.62 9.84
C LEU A 81 -5.59 11.81 10.07
N GLY A 82 -5.74 12.44 11.22
CA GLY A 82 -4.78 13.43 11.73
C GLY A 82 -3.46 12.78 12.18
N ASN A 83 -2.58 13.59 12.73
CA ASN A 83 -1.37 13.10 13.37
C ASN A 83 -1.69 12.59 14.77
N ALA A 84 -1.12 11.44 15.10
CA ALA A 84 -1.19 10.90 16.46
C ALA A 84 -0.46 11.82 17.44
N TYR A 85 -1.06 12.09 18.60
CA TYR A 85 -0.45 12.93 19.64
C TYR A 85 -0.82 12.46 21.06
N PRO A 86 0.09 12.60 22.02
CA PRO A 86 1.51 12.84 21.78
C PRO A 86 2.14 11.68 21.00
N ASN A 87 3.19 11.96 20.23
CA ASN A 87 3.96 10.92 19.54
C ASN A 87 5.43 11.38 19.43
N PRO A 88 6.37 10.81 20.20
CA PRO A 88 6.20 9.62 21.08
C PRO A 88 5.28 9.85 22.28
N PHE A 89 4.72 8.75 22.82
CA PHE A 89 3.83 8.77 24.00
C PHE A 89 4.29 7.75 25.07
N ASN A 90 3.87 7.92 26.32
CA ASN A 90 4.18 7.03 27.44
C ASN A 90 2.95 6.56 28.23
N ASN A 91 1.81 7.21 28.14
CA ASN A 91 0.58 6.77 28.78
C ASN A 91 -0.48 6.40 27.75
N ASN A 92 -0.92 7.37 26.96
CA ASN A 92 -1.89 7.16 25.90
C ASN A 92 -1.56 8.02 24.68
N VAL A 93 -1.99 7.57 23.53
CA VAL A 93 -1.93 8.31 22.28
C VAL A 93 -3.34 8.50 21.73
N VAL A 94 -3.57 9.67 21.17
CA VAL A 94 -4.83 10.04 20.52
C VAL A 94 -4.59 10.12 19.03
N LEU A 95 -5.43 9.47 18.24
CA LEU A 95 -5.45 9.59 16.79
C LEU A 95 -6.76 10.27 16.37
N PRO A 96 -6.71 11.53 15.93
CA PRO A 96 -7.89 12.20 15.40
C PRO A 96 -8.32 11.59 14.07
N ILE A 97 -9.60 11.33 13.93
CA ILE A 97 -10.23 10.88 12.69
C ILE A 97 -11.33 11.86 12.31
N SER A 98 -11.48 12.13 11.02
CA SER A 98 -12.61 12.92 10.50
C SER A 98 -13.35 12.07 9.47
N LEU A 99 -14.63 11.82 9.74
CA LEU A 99 -15.53 11.05 8.88
C LEU A 99 -16.35 12.00 8.00
N GLN A 100 -16.43 11.70 6.71
CA GLN A 100 -17.28 12.41 5.76
C GLN A 100 -18.73 11.94 5.86
N GLU A 101 -18.92 10.63 6.08
CA GLU A 101 -20.20 9.97 6.23
C GLU A 101 -20.21 9.11 7.50
N PRO A 102 -21.39 8.87 8.12
CA PRO A 102 -21.50 7.96 9.24
C PRO A 102 -21.09 6.55 8.85
N GLY A 103 -20.47 5.81 9.77
CA GLY A 103 -20.10 4.43 9.50
C GLY A 103 -19.28 3.78 10.61
N ASP A 104 -18.95 2.51 10.39
CA ASP A 104 -18.10 1.74 11.29
C ASP A 104 -16.63 2.02 11.00
N VAL A 105 -15.87 2.16 12.06
CA VAL A 105 -14.43 2.39 12.00
C VAL A 105 -13.73 1.28 12.77
N HIS A 106 -12.94 0.50 12.08
CA HIS A 106 -12.09 -0.55 12.64
C HIS A 106 -10.67 -0.01 12.83
N TYR A 107 -10.08 -0.27 13.98
CA TYR A 107 -8.66 0.01 14.16
C TYR A 107 -7.92 -1.24 14.61
N SER A 108 -6.66 -1.32 14.22
CA SER A 108 -5.76 -2.42 14.56
C SER A 108 -4.36 -1.89 14.79
N ILE A 109 -3.70 -2.38 15.80
CA ILE A 109 -2.36 -1.98 16.19
C ILE A 109 -1.43 -3.16 16.02
N TYR A 110 -0.32 -2.96 15.32
CA TYR A 110 0.67 -3.96 14.99
C TYR A 110 2.05 -3.56 15.50
N ASP A 111 2.85 -4.54 15.88
CA ASP A 111 4.28 -4.35 16.10
C ASP A 111 5.05 -4.23 14.77
N ILE A 112 6.36 -3.99 14.84
CA ILE A 112 7.24 -3.88 13.65
C ILE A 112 7.36 -5.18 12.84
N ARG A 113 6.97 -6.32 13.40
CA ARG A 113 6.97 -7.64 12.74
C ARG A 113 5.61 -7.97 12.11
N GLY A 114 4.62 -7.07 12.28
CA GLY A 114 3.26 -7.27 11.78
C GLY A 114 2.37 -8.12 12.70
N HIS A 115 2.78 -8.42 13.92
CA HIS A 115 1.92 -9.10 14.89
C HIS A 115 0.84 -8.14 15.38
N LEU A 116 -0.40 -8.61 15.38
CA LEU A 116 -1.53 -7.86 15.88
C LEU A 116 -1.48 -7.79 17.42
N ILE A 117 -1.33 -6.58 17.93
CA ILE A 117 -1.23 -6.27 19.36
C ILE A 117 -2.62 -6.01 19.94
N SER A 118 -3.37 -5.10 19.32
CA SER A 118 -4.69 -4.71 19.81
C SER A 118 -5.59 -4.36 18.63
N SER A 119 -6.90 -4.45 18.82
CA SER A 119 -7.87 -4.06 17.80
C SER A 119 -9.21 -3.70 18.45
N GLY A 120 -9.97 -2.84 17.77
CA GLY A 120 -11.31 -2.48 18.19
C GLY A 120 -12.16 -1.98 17.04
N VAL A 121 -13.45 -1.84 17.31
CA VAL A 121 -14.44 -1.31 16.39
C VAL A 121 -15.23 -0.24 17.08
N ASN A 122 -15.24 0.95 16.51
CA ASN A 122 -16.18 2.02 16.87
C ASN A 122 -17.34 1.95 15.89
N ARG A 123 -18.49 1.48 16.36
CA ARG A 123 -19.67 1.28 15.53
C ARG A 123 -20.52 2.55 15.46
N PHE A 124 -21.17 2.76 14.32
CA PHE A 124 -22.14 3.82 14.09
C PHE A 124 -21.62 5.21 14.47
N LEU A 125 -20.36 5.50 14.13
CA LEU A 125 -19.84 6.84 14.33
C LEU A 125 -20.55 7.81 13.39
N ASP A 126 -21.04 8.92 13.94
CA ASP A 126 -21.56 10.02 13.16
C ASP A 126 -20.46 10.73 12.39
N ARG A 127 -20.86 11.41 11.30
CA ARG A 127 -20.02 12.34 10.56
C ARG A 127 -19.30 13.33 11.48
N GLY A 128 -18.10 13.73 11.11
CA GLY A 128 -17.33 14.74 11.80
C GLY A 128 -16.06 14.20 12.48
N LYS A 129 -15.52 14.99 13.39
CA LYS A 129 -14.26 14.69 14.07
C LYS A 129 -14.50 13.77 15.27
N LYS A 130 -13.70 12.73 15.37
CA LYS A 130 -13.68 11.73 16.47
C LYS A 130 -12.24 11.45 16.86
N ASN A 131 -12.04 10.71 17.94
CA ASN A 131 -10.72 10.29 18.39
C ASN A 131 -10.69 8.78 18.64
N ILE A 132 -9.60 8.16 18.21
CA ILE A 132 -9.23 6.79 18.59
C ILE A 132 -8.13 6.91 19.63
N TYR A 133 -8.22 6.09 20.68
CA TYR A 133 -7.30 6.08 21.81
C TYR A 133 -6.59 4.73 21.92
N TRP A 134 -5.33 4.76 22.29
CA TRP A 134 -4.58 3.57 22.68
C TRP A 134 -3.65 3.91 23.83
N ASP A 135 -3.66 3.06 24.84
CA ASP A 135 -2.93 3.21 26.11
C ASP A 135 -1.65 2.36 26.18
N GLY A 136 -1.19 1.78 25.08
CA GLY A 136 0.00 0.92 25.06
C GLY A 136 -0.25 -0.46 25.67
N THR A 137 -1.50 -0.96 25.64
CA THR A 137 -1.82 -2.32 26.08
C THR A 137 -2.16 -3.26 24.92
N ASP A 138 -1.94 -4.56 25.12
CA ASP A 138 -2.39 -5.62 24.23
C ASP A 138 -3.88 -5.98 24.50
N ARG A 139 -4.36 -7.04 23.83
CA ARG A 139 -5.73 -7.53 23.97
C ARG A 139 -6.06 -8.06 25.36
N ASP A 140 -5.05 -8.47 26.11
CA ASP A 140 -5.18 -8.99 27.46
C ASP A 140 -5.06 -7.89 28.54
N GLY A 141 -4.92 -6.62 28.10
CA GLY A 141 -4.73 -5.46 28.98
C GLY A 141 -3.32 -5.35 29.57
N LYS A 142 -2.36 -6.12 29.04
CA LYS A 142 -0.97 -6.03 29.48
C LYS A 142 -0.22 -4.95 28.71
N SER A 143 0.58 -4.16 29.44
CA SER A 143 1.44 -3.14 28.81
C SER A 143 2.45 -3.79 27.88
N VAL A 144 2.54 -3.25 26.67
CA VAL A 144 3.50 -3.73 25.66
C VAL A 144 4.89 -3.12 25.89
N SER A 145 5.89 -3.59 25.18
CA SER A 145 7.25 -3.05 25.25
C SER A 145 7.33 -1.68 24.59
N ALA A 146 8.23 -0.83 25.07
CA ALA A 146 8.58 0.39 24.36
C ALA A 146 9.04 0.09 22.94
N GLY A 147 8.62 0.89 21.98
CA GLY A 147 8.96 0.65 20.58
C GLY A 147 8.06 1.35 19.58
N THR A 148 8.25 0.99 18.31
CA THR A 148 7.45 1.47 17.19
C THR A 148 6.29 0.53 16.92
N TYR A 149 5.12 1.11 16.73
CA TYR A 149 3.87 0.43 16.39
C TYR A 149 3.21 1.09 15.18
N PHE A 150 2.37 0.32 14.49
CA PHE A 150 1.57 0.80 13.37
C PHE A 150 0.10 0.71 13.73
N LEU A 151 -0.56 1.84 13.76
CA LEU A 151 -1.99 1.94 13.94
C LEU A 151 -2.65 2.04 12.57
N LYS A 152 -3.38 1.00 12.20
CA LYS A 152 -4.16 0.92 10.96
C LYS A 152 -5.62 1.18 11.29
N VAL A 153 -6.21 2.13 10.59
CA VAL A 153 -7.63 2.44 10.66
C VAL A 153 -8.26 2.11 9.33
N LYS A 154 -9.39 1.45 9.36
CA LYS A 154 -10.15 1.01 8.19
C LYS A 154 -11.63 1.33 8.38
N ASN A 155 -12.28 1.82 7.33
CA ASN A 155 -13.72 1.75 7.14
C ASN A 155 -14.03 0.82 5.94
N GLU A 156 -15.25 0.82 5.42
CA GLU A 156 -15.68 -0.05 4.31
C GLU A 156 -14.80 0.11 3.07
N ASP A 157 -14.44 1.32 2.71
CA ASP A 157 -13.85 1.67 1.41
C ASP A 157 -12.34 1.95 1.46
N ALA A 158 -11.79 2.31 2.61
CA ALA A 158 -10.43 2.79 2.71
C ALA A 158 -9.71 2.30 3.97
N SER A 159 -8.38 2.28 3.91
CA SER A 159 -7.55 2.08 5.10
C SER A 159 -6.35 3.02 5.09
N ILE A 160 -6.03 3.57 6.26
CA ILE A 160 -4.88 4.46 6.47
C ILE A 160 -4.08 3.94 7.65
N THR A 161 -2.76 3.96 7.54
CA THR A 161 -1.85 3.52 8.59
C THR A 161 -0.98 4.68 9.07
N LYS A 162 -0.81 4.82 10.37
CA LYS A 162 0.07 5.80 11.02
C LYS A 162 1.08 5.10 11.93
N LYS A 163 2.32 5.58 11.88
CA LYS A 163 3.37 5.15 12.80
C LYS A 163 3.20 5.88 14.14
N ILE A 164 3.30 5.15 15.24
CA ILE A 164 3.31 5.65 16.62
C ILE A 164 4.49 5.08 17.37
N VAL A 165 5.02 5.83 18.33
CA VAL A 165 6.17 5.43 19.13
C VAL A 165 5.77 5.46 20.60
N TYR A 166 5.84 4.29 21.23
CA TYR A 166 5.55 4.12 22.65
C TYR A 166 6.85 4.17 23.46
N LEU A 167 6.87 5.00 24.46
CA LEU A 167 7.89 5.08 25.49
C LEU A 167 7.32 4.45 26.78
N LYS A 168 8.16 3.85 27.58
CA LYS A 168 7.70 3.25 28.84
C LYS A 168 8.15 4.10 30.01
#